data_5eab20b59ad6a100f3186f54d7c2d615
#
_entry.id   5eab20b59ad6a100f3186f54d7c2d615
#
_cell.length_a   1.000
_cell.length_b   1.000
_cell.length_c   1.000
_cell.angle_alpha   90.00
_cell.angle_beta   90.00
_cell.angle_gamma   90.00
#
_symmetry.space_group_name_H-M   'P 1'
#
loop_
_entity.id
_entity.type
_entity.pdbx_description
1 polymer ?
#
loop_
_entity_poly.entity_id
_entity_poly.type
_entity_poly.pdbx_seq_one_letter_code
_entity_poly.pdbx_strand_id
1 'polypeptide(L)'
;MKTKIKYGWLLCLLVFSACNSWIDITPSDRLNEDMLFEDRQGFEKAINGVYVGLVDRSLYGRNLSAGVIDLMAQYYKYGNGSDFNSMLGAYKYEEQNVKDVFQVIWEKAYALILNCNIIIEKCDERQDVLPGVYYGLYKGEALALRAMLHLDMLRLFGPVYDETSKTAECIPYVTNTDAQISPLLSAEVVLESVIGDLKTALNLLKESDPVLTDGYGTRETVSEIMH
;
A
#
# COMPACT_ATOMS: atom_id res chain seq x y z
N MET A 1 68.55 17.47 -5.39
CA MET A 1 67.14 17.93 -5.31
C MET A 1 66.13 17.07 -6.07
N LYS A 2 66.53 16.22 -7.00
CA LYS A 2 65.58 15.42 -7.86
C LYS A 2 65.01 14.15 -7.18
N THR A 3 65.58 13.65 -6.10
CA THR A 3 65.14 12.44 -5.40
C THR A 3 64.00 12.65 -4.40
N LYS A 4 63.91 13.82 -3.79
CA LYS A 4 62.82 14.13 -2.81
C LYS A 4 61.44 14.33 -3.45
N ILE A 5 61.41 14.68 -4.75
CA ILE A 5 60.14 14.91 -5.49
C ILE A 5 59.47 13.56 -5.87
N LYS A 6 60.27 12.48 -6.10
CA LYS A 6 59.77 11.15 -6.45
C LYS A 6 59.00 10.48 -5.31
N TYR A 7 59.38 10.74 -4.05
CA TYR A 7 58.71 10.17 -2.88
C TYR A 7 57.46 10.95 -2.49
N GLY A 8 57.40 12.24 -2.82
CA GLY A 8 56.17 13.03 -2.61
C GLY A 8 55.01 12.59 -3.49
N TRP A 9 55.29 12.15 -4.74
CA TRP A 9 54.26 11.62 -5.67
C TRP A 9 53.77 10.26 -5.24
N LEU A 10 54.65 9.41 -4.67
CA LEU A 10 54.26 8.09 -4.16
C LEU A 10 53.42 8.20 -2.90
N LEU A 11 53.65 9.21 -2.07
CA LEU A 11 52.88 9.47 -0.86
C LEU A 11 51.48 10.00 -1.19
N CYS A 12 51.33 10.85 -2.24
CA CYS A 12 50.01 11.32 -2.74
C CYS A 12 49.14 10.17 -3.30
N LEU A 13 49.76 9.18 -3.96
CA LEU A 13 49.01 8.03 -4.51
C LEU A 13 48.42 7.11 -3.44
N LEU A 14 49.02 7.04 -2.26
CA LEU A 14 48.57 6.23 -1.12
C LEU A 14 47.39 6.87 -0.37
N VAL A 15 47.18 8.18 -0.48
CA VAL A 15 46.08 8.88 0.20
C VAL A 15 44.75 8.73 -0.56
N PHE A 16 44.76 8.42 -1.87
CA PHE A 16 43.55 8.23 -2.67
C PHE A 16 42.93 6.84 -2.59
N SER A 17 43.58 5.87 -1.96
CA SER A 17 43.06 4.50 -1.85
C SER A 17 42.35 4.21 -0.51
N ALA A 18 42.14 5.21 0.36
CA ALA A 18 41.60 4.99 1.72
C ALA A 18 40.13 5.34 1.92
N CYS A 19 39.36 5.64 0.87
CA CYS A 19 37.96 6.10 1.01
C CYS A 19 36.98 5.29 0.17
N ASN A 20 36.96 3.96 0.26
CA ASN A 20 35.89 3.19 -0.33
C ASN A 20 34.73 2.85 0.64
N SER A 21 34.87 3.11 1.93
CA SER A 21 33.85 2.78 2.93
C SER A 21 32.99 3.95 3.40
N TRP A 22 33.21 5.17 2.85
CA TRP A 22 32.43 6.35 3.26
C TRP A 22 31.16 6.58 2.40
N ILE A 23 30.94 5.83 1.33
CA ILE A 23 29.83 6.07 0.39
C ILE A 23 28.71 5.02 0.51
N ASP A 24 28.79 4.09 1.45
CA ASP A 24 27.64 3.29 1.83
C ASP A 24 26.72 4.12 2.76
N ILE A 25 26.10 5.16 2.20
CA ILE A 25 24.93 5.78 2.81
C ILE A 25 23.78 4.82 2.55
N THR A 26 23.55 3.89 3.47
CA THR A 26 22.24 3.22 3.52
C THR A 26 21.21 4.32 3.72
N PRO A 27 20.21 4.45 2.82
CA PRO A 27 19.15 5.43 2.99
C PRO A 27 18.54 5.26 4.38
N SER A 28 18.34 6.36 5.12
CA SER A 28 17.80 6.36 6.49
C SER A 28 16.49 5.58 6.60
N ASP A 29 15.74 5.53 5.50
CA ASP A 29 14.45 4.84 5.41
C ASP A 29 14.60 3.32 5.49
N ARG A 30 15.62 2.73 4.85
CA ARG A 30 15.90 1.29 4.95
C ARG A 30 16.37 0.87 6.34
N LEU A 31 17.21 1.67 6.98
CA LEU A 31 17.63 1.40 8.36
C LEU A 31 16.45 1.42 9.33
N ASN A 32 15.50 2.35 9.13
CA ASN A 32 14.27 2.43 9.92
C ASN A 32 13.34 1.23 9.65
N GLU A 33 13.27 0.77 8.41
CA GLU A 33 12.48 -0.39 8.00
C GLU A 33 13.04 -1.68 8.60
N ASP A 34 14.34 -1.94 8.47
CA ASP A 34 14.98 -3.14 9.05
C ASP A 34 14.81 -3.18 10.57
N MET A 35 14.94 -2.05 11.25
CA MET A 35 14.70 -1.94 12.70
C MET A 35 13.23 -2.19 13.05
N LEU A 36 12.27 -1.76 12.22
CA LEU A 36 10.86 -1.99 12.46
C LEU A 36 10.53 -3.49 12.43
N PHE A 37 11.10 -4.24 11.50
CA PHE A 37 10.81 -5.66 11.29
C PHE A 37 11.81 -6.61 11.99
N GLU A 38 12.53 -6.14 13.03
CA GLU A 38 13.42 -6.96 13.84
C GLU A 38 12.67 -8.02 14.66
N ASP A 39 11.44 -7.75 15.04
CA ASP A 39 10.63 -8.63 15.85
C ASP A 39 9.15 -8.68 15.38
N ARG A 40 8.38 -9.62 15.93
CA ARG A 40 6.94 -9.77 15.66
C ARG A 40 6.12 -8.49 15.94
N GLN A 41 6.49 -7.73 16.97
CA GLN A 41 5.75 -6.53 17.35
C GLN A 41 5.87 -5.44 16.28
N GLY A 42 6.99 -5.41 15.55
CA GLY A 42 7.16 -4.52 14.42
C GLY A 42 6.17 -4.81 13.29
N PHE A 43 5.92 -6.07 12.97
CA PHE A 43 4.89 -6.47 12.00
C PHE A 43 3.49 -6.05 12.44
N GLU A 44 3.16 -6.26 13.72
CA GLU A 44 1.89 -5.81 14.31
C GLU A 44 1.71 -4.29 14.20
N LYS A 45 2.76 -3.51 14.48
CA LYS A 45 2.75 -2.05 14.31
C LYS A 45 2.59 -1.64 12.86
N ALA A 46 3.24 -2.34 11.93
CA ALA A 46 3.15 -2.06 10.50
C ALA A 46 1.72 -2.29 9.97
N ILE A 47 1.10 -3.43 10.28
CA ILE A 47 -0.31 -3.71 9.93
C ILE A 47 -1.25 -2.68 10.56
N ASN A 48 -1.09 -2.38 11.85
CA ASN A 48 -1.88 -1.34 12.52
C ASN A 48 -1.69 0.04 11.85
N GLY A 49 -0.49 0.35 11.36
CA GLY A 49 -0.21 1.55 10.59
C GLY A 49 -1.02 1.63 9.29
N VAL A 50 -1.20 0.51 8.59
CA VAL A 50 -2.07 0.44 7.41
C VAL A 50 -3.53 0.71 7.81
N TYR A 51 -4.05 0.07 8.86
CA TYR A 51 -5.42 0.32 9.35
C TYR A 51 -5.63 1.78 9.78
N VAL A 52 -4.67 2.39 10.46
CA VAL A 52 -4.70 3.83 10.80
C VAL A 52 -4.73 4.69 9.54
N GLY A 53 -3.95 4.33 8.53
CA GLY A 53 -3.98 5.03 7.23
C GLY A 53 -5.33 4.93 6.51
N LEU A 54 -6.01 3.77 6.62
CA LEU A 54 -7.34 3.58 6.00
C LEU A 54 -8.40 4.54 6.57
N VAL A 55 -8.35 4.89 7.86
CA VAL A 55 -9.32 5.82 8.46
C VAL A 55 -9.01 7.29 8.18
N ASP A 56 -8.01 7.62 7.36
CA ASP A 56 -7.80 8.97 6.84
C ASP A 56 -9.06 9.46 6.11
N ARG A 57 -9.40 10.75 6.27
CA ARG A 57 -10.58 11.36 5.64
C ARG A 57 -10.54 11.32 4.12
N SER A 58 -9.35 11.23 3.54
CA SER A 58 -9.18 11.08 2.09
C SER A 58 -9.58 9.70 1.59
N LEU A 59 -9.55 8.69 2.48
CA LEU A 59 -9.92 7.32 2.18
C LEU A 59 -11.25 6.95 2.89
N TYR A 60 -11.25 5.86 3.67
CA TYR A 60 -12.48 5.32 4.27
C TYR A 60 -12.99 6.13 5.47
N GLY A 61 -12.17 7.05 6.05
CA GLY A 61 -12.66 7.99 7.05
C GLY A 61 -13.75 8.94 6.55
N ARG A 62 -13.89 9.13 5.22
CA ARG A 62 -14.97 9.89 4.59
C ARG A 62 -15.14 9.59 3.09
N ASN A 63 -14.10 9.83 2.25
CA ASN A 63 -14.28 9.95 0.81
C ASN A 63 -14.70 8.64 0.13
N LEU A 64 -14.15 7.50 0.56
CA LEU A 64 -14.46 6.17 0.03
C LEU A 64 -15.56 5.43 0.81
N SER A 65 -16.20 6.07 1.79
CA SER A 65 -17.31 5.49 2.55
C SER A 65 -18.63 6.26 2.39
N ALA A 66 -18.65 7.56 2.76
CA ALA A 66 -19.87 8.37 2.79
C ALA A 66 -19.65 9.78 2.21
N GLY A 67 -18.60 10.00 1.42
CA GLY A 67 -18.24 11.31 0.88
C GLY A 67 -18.30 11.35 -0.63
N VAL A 68 -17.15 11.23 -1.29
CA VAL A 68 -17.01 11.35 -2.74
C VAL A 68 -17.88 10.32 -3.47
N ILE A 69 -17.86 9.06 -3.03
CA ILE A 69 -18.62 7.98 -3.68
C ILE A 69 -20.13 8.20 -3.59
N ASP A 70 -20.66 8.69 -2.46
CA ASP A 70 -22.08 8.93 -2.28
C ASP A 70 -22.56 10.15 -3.08
N LEU A 71 -21.72 11.17 -3.21
CA LEU A 71 -21.99 12.33 -4.07
C LEU A 71 -22.02 11.91 -5.55
N MET A 72 -21.06 11.08 -5.98
CA MET A 72 -21.04 10.53 -7.34
C MET A 72 -22.23 9.59 -7.62
N ALA A 73 -22.65 8.82 -6.61
CA ALA A 73 -23.84 7.98 -6.69
C ALA A 73 -25.15 8.78 -6.65
N GLN A 74 -25.06 10.11 -6.47
CA GLN A 74 -26.21 11.02 -6.40
C GLN A 74 -27.24 10.69 -5.31
N TYR A 75 -26.77 10.13 -4.19
CA TYR A 75 -27.61 9.87 -3.02
C TYR A 75 -28.11 11.14 -2.34
N TYR A 76 -27.44 12.27 -2.59
CA TYR A 76 -27.80 13.56 -2.03
C TYR A 76 -28.25 14.54 -3.13
N LYS A 77 -29.24 15.37 -2.83
CA LYS A 77 -29.56 16.53 -3.66
C LYS A 77 -28.60 17.68 -3.31
N TYR A 78 -27.86 18.14 -4.28
CA TYR A 78 -27.03 19.33 -4.20
C TYR A 78 -27.57 20.39 -5.17
N GLY A 79 -27.30 21.66 -4.88
CA GLY A 79 -27.74 22.76 -5.75
C GLY A 79 -27.00 22.78 -7.09
N ASN A 80 -27.42 23.66 -7.98
CA ASN A 80 -26.74 23.90 -9.27
C ASN A 80 -25.60 24.91 -9.14
N GLY A 81 -24.97 24.96 -7.97
CA GLY A 81 -23.92 25.93 -7.64
C GLY A 81 -22.54 25.56 -8.19
N SER A 82 -21.59 26.43 -7.89
CA SER A 82 -20.15 26.23 -8.16
C SER A 82 -19.40 25.72 -6.94
N ASP A 83 -20.11 25.17 -5.95
CA ASP A 83 -19.50 24.51 -4.80
C ASP A 83 -18.99 23.10 -5.16
N PHE A 84 -18.08 22.58 -4.36
CA PHE A 84 -17.45 21.26 -4.59
C PHE A 84 -18.48 20.13 -4.77
N ASN A 85 -19.51 20.06 -3.93
CA ASN A 85 -20.49 18.97 -3.98
C ASN A 85 -21.30 19.01 -5.29
N SER A 86 -21.68 20.21 -5.73
CA SER A 86 -22.38 20.42 -7.00
C SER A 86 -21.51 20.06 -8.21
N MET A 87 -20.21 20.41 -8.16
CA MET A 87 -19.25 20.07 -9.21
C MET A 87 -19.02 18.57 -9.30
N LEU A 88 -18.79 17.91 -8.16
CA LEU A 88 -18.55 16.48 -8.09
C LEU A 88 -19.78 15.67 -8.52
N GLY A 89 -20.97 16.01 -8.02
CA GLY A 89 -22.20 15.34 -8.40
C GLY A 89 -22.64 15.59 -9.86
N ALA A 90 -22.14 16.67 -10.47
CA ALA A 90 -22.28 16.92 -11.91
C ALA A 90 -21.14 16.33 -12.74
N TYR A 91 -20.24 15.54 -12.12
CA TYR A 91 -19.09 14.87 -12.76
C TYR A 91 -18.14 15.84 -13.47
N LYS A 92 -17.95 17.05 -12.90
CA LYS A 92 -17.04 18.06 -13.45
C LYS A 92 -15.58 17.76 -13.07
N TYR A 93 -15.06 16.66 -13.61
CA TYR A 93 -13.71 16.17 -13.28
C TYR A 93 -12.57 17.10 -13.73
N GLU A 94 -12.85 18.08 -14.62
CA GLU A 94 -11.83 19.06 -15.06
C GLU A 94 -11.61 20.20 -14.06
N GLU A 95 -12.50 20.38 -13.10
CA GLU A 95 -12.37 21.40 -12.07
C GLU A 95 -11.24 21.05 -11.08
N GLN A 96 -10.37 22.03 -10.77
CA GLN A 96 -9.16 21.79 -9.99
C GLN A 96 -9.44 21.18 -8.62
N ASN A 97 -10.42 21.70 -7.90
CA ASN A 97 -10.81 21.19 -6.58
C ASN A 97 -11.34 19.74 -6.61
N VAL A 98 -11.91 19.29 -7.73
CA VAL A 98 -12.32 17.91 -7.94
C VAL A 98 -11.12 17.04 -8.25
N LYS A 99 -10.22 17.49 -9.15
CA LYS A 99 -8.95 16.80 -9.44
C LYS A 99 -8.11 16.58 -8.18
N ASP A 100 -7.94 17.62 -7.35
CA ASP A 100 -7.15 17.55 -6.12
C ASP A 100 -7.65 16.46 -5.17
N VAL A 101 -8.96 16.28 -5.05
CA VAL A 101 -9.53 15.23 -4.20
C VAL A 101 -9.23 13.83 -4.74
N PHE A 102 -9.38 13.61 -6.05
CA PHE A 102 -9.05 12.31 -6.67
C PHE A 102 -7.55 12.02 -6.62
N GLN A 103 -6.70 13.04 -6.82
CA GLN A 103 -5.26 12.91 -6.69
C GLN A 103 -4.87 12.46 -5.28
N VAL A 104 -5.41 13.10 -4.24
CA VAL A 104 -5.12 12.73 -2.85
C VAL A 104 -5.60 11.31 -2.52
N ILE A 105 -6.78 10.90 -3.02
CA ILE A 105 -7.26 9.52 -2.87
C ILE A 105 -6.26 8.54 -3.49
N TRP A 106 -5.83 8.79 -4.72
CA TRP A 106 -4.85 7.98 -5.44
C TRP A 106 -3.53 7.86 -4.68
N GLU A 107 -2.92 9.00 -4.33
CA GLU A 107 -1.62 9.05 -3.62
C GLU A 107 -1.68 8.29 -2.30
N LYS A 108 -2.73 8.50 -1.51
CA LYS A 108 -2.90 7.83 -0.21
C LYS A 108 -3.14 6.33 -0.34
N ALA A 109 -3.95 5.90 -1.29
CA ALA A 109 -4.23 4.49 -1.52
C ALA A 109 -2.96 3.75 -1.97
N TYR A 110 -2.21 4.30 -2.94
CA TYR A 110 -0.97 3.68 -3.40
C TYR A 110 0.15 3.72 -2.35
N ALA A 111 0.18 4.71 -1.47
CA ALA A 111 1.08 4.69 -0.31
C ALA A 111 0.76 3.53 0.65
N LEU A 112 -0.52 3.24 0.90
CA LEU A 112 -0.90 2.08 1.72
C LEU A 112 -0.65 0.75 1.00
N ILE A 113 -0.83 0.69 -0.33
CA ILE A 113 -0.47 -0.48 -1.14
C ILE A 113 1.03 -0.77 -1.01
N LEU A 114 1.89 0.26 -1.08
CA LEU A 114 3.32 0.10 -0.86
C LEU A 114 3.62 -0.43 0.55
N ASN A 115 2.97 0.08 1.58
CA ASN A 115 3.13 -0.44 2.95
C ASN A 115 2.72 -1.92 3.04
N CYS A 116 1.62 -2.32 2.37
CA CYS A 116 1.24 -3.74 2.30
C CYS A 116 2.30 -4.58 1.59
N ASN A 117 2.89 -4.08 0.49
CA ASN A 117 3.96 -4.78 -0.22
C ASN A 117 5.20 -4.98 0.66
N ILE A 118 5.61 -3.95 1.40
CA ILE A 118 6.72 -4.04 2.36
C ILE A 118 6.44 -5.13 3.41
N ILE A 119 5.24 -5.13 3.99
CA ILE A 119 4.87 -6.15 4.99
C ILE A 119 4.92 -7.56 4.39
N ILE A 120 4.39 -7.74 3.18
CA ILE A 120 4.39 -9.04 2.48
C ILE A 120 5.83 -9.52 2.23
N GLU A 121 6.69 -8.64 1.72
CA GLU A 121 8.10 -8.93 1.47
C GLU A 121 8.85 -9.28 2.77
N LYS A 122 8.68 -8.47 3.82
CA LYS A 122 9.31 -8.71 5.12
C LYS A 122 8.78 -9.98 5.80
N CYS A 123 7.52 -10.36 5.62
CA CYS A 123 7.02 -11.66 6.07
C CYS A 123 7.80 -12.82 5.44
N ASP A 124 8.13 -12.73 4.16
CA ASP A 124 8.89 -13.77 3.47
C ASP A 124 10.39 -13.79 3.89
N GLU A 125 10.98 -12.62 4.11
CA GLU A 125 12.38 -12.48 4.52
C GLU A 125 12.64 -12.85 5.97
N ARG A 126 11.69 -12.57 6.86
CA ARG A 126 11.86 -12.64 8.32
C ARG A 126 10.93 -13.66 8.99
N GLN A 127 10.78 -14.84 8.40
CA GLN A 127 10.00 -15.93 9.00
C GLN A 127 10.56 -16.37 10.36
N ASP A 128 11.85 -16.15 10.61
CA ASP A 128 12.53 -16.44 11.86
C ASP A 128 11.92 -15.72 13.07
N VAL A 129 11.35 -14.53 12.88
CA VAL A 129 10.71 -13.73 13.94
C VAL A 129 9.19 -13.86 13.97
N LEU A 130 8.60 -14.67 13.08
CA LEU A 130 7.15 -14.90 12.94
C LEU A 130 6.77 -16.35 13.28
N PRO A 131 6.91 -16.80 14.53
CA PRO A 131 6.63 -18.18 14.90
C PRO A 131 5.13 -18.52 14.83
N GLY A 132 4.82 -19.78 14.54
CA GLY A 132 3.46 -20.30 14.55
C GLY A 132 2.57 -19.66 13.51
N VAL A 133 1.47 -19.06 13.96
CA VAL A 133 0.42 -18.50 13.07
C VAL A 133 0.73 -17.11 12.52
N TYR A 134 1.72 -16.39 13.08
CA TYR A 134 1.91 -14.98 12.79
C TYR A 134 2.34 -14.68 11.36
N TYR A 135 3.12 -15.55 10.72
CA TYR A 135 3.44 -15.42 9.30
C TYR A 135 2.16 -15.39 8.43
N GLY A 136 1.29 -16.36 8.62
CA GLY A 136 0.04 -16.46 7.86
C GLY A 136 -0.91 -15.32 8.17
N LEU A 137 -0.98 -14.89 9.43
CA LEU A 137 -1.82 -13.79 9.88
C LEU A 137 -1.42 -12.47 9.21
N TYR A 138 -0.18 -12.01 9.42
CA TYR A 138 0.23 -10.70 8.90
C TYR A 138 0.32 -10.66 7.37
N LYS A 139 0.84 -11.72 6.75
CA LYS A 139 0.90 -11.80 5.29
C LYS A 139 -0.49 -11.89 4.67
N GLY A 140 -1.39 -12.67 5.27
CA GLY A 140 -2.77 -12.81 4.82
C GLY A 140 -3.54 -11.48 4.91
N GLU A 141 -3.42 -10.77 6.04
CA GLU A 141 -4.03 -9.44 6.19
C GLU A 141 -3.48 -8.44 5.17
N ALA A 142 -2.16 -8.36 5.00
CA ALA A 142 -1.54 -7.43 4.05
C ALA A 142 -1.97 -7.71 2.60
N LEU A 143 -2.07 -8.98 2.19
CA LEU A 143 -2.59 -9.37 0.87
C LEU A 143 -4.05 -8.96 0.69
N ALA A 144 -4.90 -9.20 1.70
CA ALA A 144 -6.31 -8.81 1.64
C ALA A 144 -6.49 -7.30 1.54
N LEU A 145 -5.72 -6.52 2.32
CA LEU A 145 -5.73 -5.05 2.29
C LEU A 145 -5.24 -4.51 0.95
N ARG A 146 -4.16 -5.08 0.39
CA ARG A 146 -3.66 -4.74 -0.94
C ARG A 146 -4.71 -4.97 -2.03
N ALA A 147 -5.35 -6.11 -1.99
CA ALA A 147 -6.41 -6.47 -2.93
C ALA A 147 -7.61 -5.53 -2.83
N MET A 148 -8.06 -5.22 -1.60
CA MET A 148 -9.16 -4.27 -1.35
C MET A 148 -8.86 -2.89 -1.91
N LEU A 149 -7.67 -2.35 -1.63
CA LEU A 149 -7.26 -1.04 -2.12
C LEU A 149 -7.20 -0.99 -3.65
N HIS A 150 -6.61 -1.99 -4.31
CA HIS A 150 -6.58 -2.05 -5.77
C HIS A 150 -7.98 -2.19 -6.38
N LEU A 151 -8.87 -2.95 -5.74
CA LEU A 151 -10.25 -3.08 -6.21
C LEU A 151 -10.97 -1.73 -6.15
N ASP A 152 -10.79 -0.95 -5.08
CA ASP A 152 -11.41 0.38 -4.99
C ASP A 152 -10.78 1.38 -5.95
N MET A 153 -9.46 1.30 -6.21
CA MET A 153 -8.84 2.09 -7.27
C MET A 153 -9.38 1.71 -8.65
N LEU A 154 -9.58 0.42 -8.92
CA LEU A 154 -10.22 -0.02 -10.17
C LEU A 154 -11.65 0.51 -10.29
N ARG A 155 -12.45 0.44 -9.23
CA ARG A 155 -13.83 0.94 -9.23
C ARG A 155 -13.93 2.45 -9.44
N LEU A 156 -12.94 3.21 -8.95
CA LEU A 156 -12.95 4.67 -9.00
C LEU A 156 -12.31 5.24 -10.28
N PHE A 157 -11.27 4.58 -10.79
CA PHE A 157 -10.44 5.08 -11.89
C PHE A 157 -10.49 4.19 -13.14
N GLY A 158 -11.03 2.99 -13.03
CA GLY A 158 -11.17 2.07 -14.15
C GLY A 158 -12.42 2.31 -15.00
N PRO A 159 -12.51 1.66 -16.15
CA PRO A 159 -13.72 1.70 -16.98
C PRO A 159 -14.88 0.93 -16.33
N VAL A 160 -16.08 1.16 -16.82
CA VAL A 160 -17.20 0.26 -16.53
C VAL A 160 -16.83 -1.15 -17.05
N TYR A 161 -16.93 -2.16 -16.18
CA TYR A 161 -16.53 -3.51 -16.55
C TYR A 161 -17.59 -4.18 -17.43
N ASP A 162 -17.35 -4.20 -18.72
CA ASP A 162 -18.15 -4.88 -19.72
C ASP A 162 -17.26 -5.51 -20.81
N GLU A 163 -17.87 -6.26 -21.75
CA GLU A 163 -17.14 -6.96 -22.80
C GLU A 163 -16.36 -6.04 -23.74
N THR A 164 -16.68 -4.76 -23.81
CA THR A 164 -16.02 -3.80 -24.73
C THR A 164 -14.88 -3.05 -24.06
N SER A 165 -14.96 -2.84 -22.75
CA SER A 165 -14.02 -1.99 -21.99
C SER A 165 -13.14 -2.74 -20.99
N LYS A 166 -13.46 -3.99 -20.63
CA LYS A 166 -12.69 -4.78 -19.66
C LYS A 166 -11.21 -4.96 -20.02
N THR A 167 -10.87 -4.89 -21.30
CA THR A 167 -9.48 -5.00 -21.81
C THR A 167 -8.75 -3.67 -21.89
N ALA A 168 -9.42 -2.54 -21.60
CA ALA A 168 -8.78 -1.23 -21.60
C ALA A 168 -7.82 -1.10 -20.43
N GLU A 169 -6.62 -0.60 -20.69
CA GLU A 169 -5.62 -0.26 -19.66
C GLU A 169 -6.16 0.86 -18.78
N CYS A 170 -6.03 0.73 -17.45
CA CYS A 170 -6.64 1.68 -16.52
C CYS A 170 -5.79 2.02 -15.31
N ILE A 171 -5.38 1.04 -14.50
CA ILE A 171 -4.60 1.25 -13.30
C ILE A 171 -3.45 0.26 -13.21
N PRO A 172 -2.34 0.58 -12.51
CA PRO A 172 -1.31 -0.41 -12.20
C PRO A 172 -1.76 -1.32 -11.05
N TYR A 173 -1.36 -2.59 -11.09
CA TYR A 173 -1.41 -3.49 -9.93
C TYR A 173 -0.01 -3.63 -9.36
N VAL A 174 0.28 -2.91 -8.27
CA VAL A 174 1.62 -2.78 -7.70
C VAL A 174 1.86 -3.87 -6.66
N THR A 175 2.84 -4.74 -6.89
CA THR A 175 3.17 -5.87 -6.01
C THR A 175 4.61 -5.84 -5.47
N ASN A 176 5.40 -4.86 -5.89
CA ASN A 176 6.79 -4.70 -5.47
C ASN A 176 6.99 -3.44 -4.63
N THR A 177 8.17 -3.35 -4.02
CA THR A 177 8.63 -2.22 -3.21
C THR A 177 9.58 -1.29 -3.96
N ASP A 178 9.95 -1.65 -5.20
CA ASP A 178 10.86 -0.89 -6.03
C ASP A 178 10.24 0.42 -6.52
N ALA A 179 11.06 1.45 -6.66
CA ALA A 179 10.66 2.76 -7.20
C ALA A 179 10.46 2.75 -8.73
N GLN A 180 10.20 1.58 -9.33
CA GLN A 180 9.97 1.45 -10.77
C GLN A 180 8.51 1.80 -11.12
N ILE A 181 8.34 2.42 -12.28
CA ILE A 181 7.01 2.72 -12.79
C ILE A 181 6.33 1.40 -13.18
N SER A 182 5.25 1.07 -12.48
CA SER A 182 4.41 -0.09 -12.83
C SER A 182 3.55 0.24 -14.05
N PRO A 183 3.43 -0.67 -15.03
CA PRO A 183 2.58 -0.45 -16.20
C PRO A 183 1.10 -0.40 -15.82
N LEU A 184 0.30 0.32 -16.59
CA LEU A 184 -1.15 0.22 -16.52
C LEU A 184 -1.57 -1.16 -17.02
N LEU A 185 -2.51 -1.77 -16.32
CA LEU A 185 -3.09 -3.07 -16.67
C LEU A 185 -4.56 -2.90 -17.04
N SER A 186 -5.09 -3.85 -17.80
CA SER A 186 -6.51 -3.88 -18.09
C SER A 186 -7.35 -4.22 -16.87
N ALA A 187 -8.60 -3.78 -16.85
CA ALA A 187 -9.52 -4.06 -15.75
C ALA A 187 -9.66 -5.57 -15.45
N GLU A 188 -9.65 -6.40 -16.49
CA GLU A 188 -9.70 -7.87 -16.38
C GLU A 188 -8.47 -8.41 -15.63
N VAL A 189 -7.25 -8.00 -16.01
CA VAL A 189 -6.01 -8.43 -15.37
C VAL A 189 -5.91 -7.92 -13.94
N VAL A 190 -6.35 -6.70 -13.67
CA VAL A 190 -6.41 -6.18 -12.29
C VAL A 190 -7.35 -7.03 -11.43
N LEU A 191 -8.55 -7.38 -11.93
CA LEU A 191 -9.49 -8.23 -11.19
C LEU A 191 -8.95 -9.65 -10.96
N GLU A 192 -8.27 -10.25 -11.94
CA GLU A 192 -7.61 -11.54 -11.76
C GLU A 192 -6.54 -11.47 -10.66
N SER A 193 -5.76 -10.39 -10.62
CA SER A 193 -4.75 -10.15 -9.60
C SER A 193 -5.37 -9.97 -8.21
N VAL A 194 -6.45 -9.19 -8.10
CA VAL A 194 -7.24 -9.03 -6.86
C VAL A 194 -7.74 -10.39 -6.36
N ILE A 195 -8.33 -11.20 -7.23
CA ILE A 195 -8.84 -12.53 -6.88
C ILE A 195 -7.70 -13.45 -6.45
N GLY A 196 -6.54 -13.37 -7.10
CA GLY A 196 -5.33 -14.12 -6.74
C GLY A 196 -4.86 -13.81 -5.33
N ASP A 197 -4.73 -12.52 -4.99
CA ASP A 197 -4.35 -12.07 -3.66
C ASP A 197 -5.36 -12.50 -2.59
N LEU A 198 -6.66 -12.33 -2.85
CA LEU A 198 -7.72 -12.72 -1.91
C LEU A 198 -7.76 -14.23 -1.66
N LYS A 199 -7.54 -15.05 -2.69
CA LYS A 199 -7.44 -16.52 -2.52
C LYS A 199 -6.23 -16.91 -1.68
N THR A 200 -5.09 -16.28 -1.91
CA THR A 200 -3.87 -16.50 -1.13
C THR A 200 -4.06 -16.06 0.32
N ALA A 201 -4.62 -14.87 0.52
CA ALA A 201 -4.96 -14.35 1.84
C ALA A 201 -5.90 -15.29 2.60
N LEU A 202 -6.98 -15.74 1.95
CA LEU A 202 -7.95 -16.67 2.56
C LEU A 202 -7.30 -18.00 3.00
N ASN A 203 -6.41 -18.55 2.17
CA ASN A 203 -5.71 -19.80 2.52
C ASN A 203 -4.80 -19.61 3.74
N LEU A 204 -4.10 -18.47 3.84
CA LEU A 204 -3.25 -18.16 4.99
C LEU A 204 -4.08 -17.91 6.26
N LEU A 205 -5.13 -17.11 6.16
CA LEU A 205 -5.94 -16.69 7.31
C LEU A 205 -6.79 -17.82 7.88
N LYS A 206 -7.24 -18.80 7.07
CA LYS A 206 -8.00 -19.97 7.57
C LYS A 206 -7.28 -20.72 8.68
N GLU A 207 -5.95 -20.75 8.65
CA GLU A 207 -5.13 -21.50 9.60
C GLU A 207 -4.47 -20.59 10.66
N SER A 208 -4.53 -19.27 10.45
CA SER A 208 -3.74 -18.32 11.22
C SER A 208 -4.57 -17.27 11.96
N ASP A 209 -5.77 -16.95 11.48
CA ASP A 209 -6.61 -15.95 12.10
C ASP A 209 -7.33 -16.55 13.33
N PRO A 210 -7.09 -16.02 14.54
CA PRO A 210 -7.75 -16.50 15.75
C PRO A 210 -9.27 -16.35 15.70
N VAL A 211 -9.80 -15.34 14.98
CA VAL A 211 -11.24 -15.17 14.79
C VAL A 211 -11.85 -16.37 14.02
N LEU A 212 -11.12 -16.94 13.09
CA LEU A 212 -11.55 -18.08 12.29
C LEU A 212 -11.23 -19.42 12.95
N THR A 213 -10.08 -19.54 13.63
CA THR A 213 -9.59 -20.81 14.20
C THR A 213 -10.17 -21.11 15.58
N ASP A 214 -10.35 -20.08 16.43
CA ASP A 214 -10.80 -20.25 17.81
C ASP A 214 -12.31 -20.05 18.00
N GLY A 215 -13.05 -19.93 16.89
CA GLY A 215 -14.50 -19.74 16.94
C GLY A 215 -14.95 -18.33 17.34
N TYR A 216 -14.06 -17.35 17.36
CA TYR A 216 -14.38 -15.94 17.60
C TYR A 216 -15.37 -15.35 16.57
N GLY A 217 -15.58 -16.03 15.46
CA GLY A 217 -16.57 -15.64 14.44
C GLY A 217 -18.02 -16.04 14.75
N THR A 218 -18.28 -16.72 15.87
CA THR A 218 -19.65 -17.00 16.29
C THR A 218 -20.27 -15.78 16.95
N ARG A 219 -21.59 -15.62 16.79
CA ARG A 219 -22.35 -14.45 17.28
C ARG A 219 -22.18 -14.23 18.81
N GLU A 220 -21.84 -15.28 19.55
CA GLU A 220 -21.63 -15.26 21.01
C GLU A 220 -20.30 -14.60 21.39
N THR A 221 -19.22 -14.89 20.63
CA THR A 221 -17.88 -14.33 20.91
C THR A 221 -17.74 -12.87 20.49
N VAL A 222 -18.40 -12.42 19.43
CA VAL A 222 -18.43 -11.00 19.05
C VAL A 222 -19.14 -10.15 20.12
N SER A 223 -20.13 -10.72 20.82
CA SER A 223 -20.83 -10.05 21.92
C SER A 223 -19.95 -9.89 23.18
N GLU A 224 -19.03 -10.81 23.42
CA GLU A 224 -18.10 -10.74 24.57
C GLU A 224 -16.93 -9.77 24.35
N ILE A 225 -16.54 -9.52 23.11
CA ILE A 225 -15.47 -8.55 22.77
C ILE A 225 -15.98 -7.10 22.80
N MET A 226 -17.31 -6.90 22.64
CA MET A 226 -17.91 -5.56 22.63
C MET A 226 -18.39 -5.09 24.00
N HIS A 227 -18.13 -5.83 25.07
CA HIS A 227 -18.36 -5.49 26.47
C HIS A 227 -17.04 -5.30 27.22
#